data_f1986dac0768412f3792e1f4938ed2c0
#
_entry.id   f1986dac0768412f3792e1f4938ed2c0
#
_cell.length_a   1.000
_cell.length_b   1.000
_cell.length_c   1.000
_cell.angle_alpha   90.00
_cell.angle_beta   90.00
_cell.angle_gamma   90.00
#
_symmetry.space_group_name_H-M   'P 1'
#
loop_
_entity.id
_entity.type
_entity.pdbx_description
1 polymer ?
#
loop_
_entity_poly.entity_id
_entity_poly.type
_entity_poly.pdbx_seq_one_letter_code
_entity_poly.pdbx_strand_id
1 'polypeptide(L)'
;MRKGDTIRGKIEYVKFPNKGIFHTEDGKICEVKNAAPGQTVEARVSKKRNGRIEANLLAVVERAPDEIDPPCPHFGICGGCTWLQMTYEKELALKESQVRILLEKSLQEAYHLSGAASGEEAGTPADLSWFEGILPSPREWGYRNKMEFSFGDEYKGGPLSLGMHKRGSFYDIVTVDQCRIIDEDYRMILKNTRQFFEDRETPFYHRMQKKGYLRHLLVRKASIRGQILIDLVTTSQTADLREDQYDLQAWTRMLRSLPLEGSIAGILHTVNDSVADVIKDEGTEVLYGQAYFTEELLGLQFNVTPFSFFQTNSWSAEVLYDTARKYILEAGLKDGAIVYDLYCGTGTITQLMAPAAKQVIGVEIVEEAVKAAEENAAVNGLGNCRFIAGDVLKVIDEIEEKPDFIILDPPRDGIHPKAMPRILQFGVDHILYISCKPTSLARDLPAFISAGYRPVRGVCIDQFPWTANVETVCLLTHDAAPKTEDDHNM
;
A
#
# COMPACT_ATOMS: atom_id res chain seq x y z
N MET A 1 33.82 -9.46 14.12
CA MET A 1 32.49 -9.92 13.66
C MET A 1 32.51 -10.05 12.14
N ARG A 2 32.19 -11.24 11.58
CA ARG A 2 32.24 -11.59 10.14
C ARG A 2 30.83 -11.99 9.66
N LYS A 3 30.61 -12.05 8.36
CA LYS A 3 29.39 -12.61 7.77
C LYS A 3 29.26 -14.08 8.22
N GLY A 4 28.06 -14.45 8.69
CA GLY A 4 27.76 -15.78 9.24
C GLY A 4 27.86 -15.88 10.76
N ASP A 5 28.53 -14.94 11.43
CA ASP A 5 28.60 -14.93 12.90
C ASP A 5 27.20 -14.73 13.49
N THR A 6 26.94 -15.35 14.63
CA THR A 6 25.75 -15.13 15.44
C THR A 6 26.01 -14.03 16.46
N ILE A 7 25.04 -13.12 16.61
CA ILE A 7 25.08 -12.00 17.55
C ILE A 7 23.80 -11.97 18.36
N ARG A 8 23.91 -11.49 19.62
CA ARG A 8 22.76 -11.28 20.50
C ARG A 8 22.70 -9.83 20.93
N GLY A 9 21.48 -9.28 21.02
CA GLY A 9 21.26 -7.93 21.51
C GLY A 9 19.80 -7.65 21.80
N LYS A 10 19.57 -6.63 22.65
CA LYS A 10 18.23 -6.15 22.98
C LYS A 10 17.86 -5.03 22.01
N ILE A 11 16.73 -5.16 21.33
CA ILE A 11 16.22 -4.15 20.40
C ILE A 11 15.82 -2.89 21.18
N GLU A 12 16.48 -1.80 20.88
CA GLU A 12 16.29 -0.49 21.49
C GLU A 12 15.12 0.26 20.85
N TYR A 13 15.07 0.27 19.50
CA TYR A 13 14.02 0.90 18.72
C TYR A 13 13.91 0.26 17.33
N VAL A 14 12.89 0.63 16.57
CA VAL A 14 12.69 0.12 15.20
C VAL A 14 12.68 1.26 14.20
N LYS A 15 13.56 1.18 13.20
CA LYS A 15 13.52 2.05 12.02
C LYS A 15 12.47 1.58 11.03
N PHE A 16 11.83 2.54 10.38
CA PHE A 16 10.88 2.26 9.30
C PHE A 16 11.53 1.43 8.17
N PRO A 17 10.84 0.44 7.63
CA PRO A 17 9.52 -0.04 8.03
C PRO A 17 9.56 -1.05 9.21
N ASN A 18 10.58 -1.89 9.34
CA ASN A 18 10.61 -3.01 10.29
C ASN A 18 12.02 -3.46 10.70
N LYS A 19 12.96 -2.53 10.79
CA LYS A 19 14.34 -2.83 11.17
C LYS A 19 14.56 -2.53 12.65
N GLY A 20 14.58 -3.58 13.49
CA GLY A 20 15.00 -3.47 14.88
C GLY A 20 16.47 -3.08 14.99
N ILE A 21 16.78 -2.15 15.86
CA ILE A 21 18.13 -1.60 16.06
C ILE A 21 18.60 -1.90 17.46
N PHE A 22 19.83 -2.35 17.57
CA PHE A 22 20.57 -2.37 18.84
C PHE A 22 22.05 -2.03 18.61
N HIS A 23 22.75 -1.61 19.67
CA HIS A 23 24.17 -1.35 19.65
C HIS A 23 24.93 -2.56 20.21
N THR A 24 25.97 -2.96 19.54
CA THR A 24 26.89 -3.97 20.04
C THR A 24 27.80 -3.37 21.12
N GLU A 25 28.46 -4.18 21.94
CA GLU A 25 29.39 -3.74 22.99
C GLU A 25 30.52 -2.83 22.46
N ASP A 26 30.95 -3.03 21.21
CA ASP A 26 31.92 -2.19 20.52
C ASP A 26 31.28 -0.97 19.82
N GLY A 27 30.03 -0.61 20.15
CA GLY A 27 29.33 0.59 19.70
C GLY A 27 28.83 0.55 18.22
N LYS A 28 28.84 -0.62 17.58
CA LYS A 28 28.35 -0.74 16.20
C LYS A 28 26.83 -0.90 16.17
N ILE A 29 26.20 -0.27 15.19
CA ILE A 29 24.76 -0.38 14.95
C ILE A 29 24.47 -1.71 14.27
N CYS A 30 23.56 -2.50 14.86
CA CYS A 30 23.05 -3.72 14.27
C CYS A 30 21.58 -3.54 13.88
N GLU A 31 21.24 -3.88 12.62
CA GLU A 31 19.89 -3.84 12.07
C GLU A 31 19.36 -5.28 11.90
N VAL A 32 18.25 -5.61 12.54
CA VAL A 32 17.60 -6.93 12.47
C VAL A 32 16.16 -6.75 11.99
N LYS A 33 15.82 -7.31 10.82
CA LYS A 33 14.46 -7.22 10.28
C LYS A 33 13.46 -8.01 11.13
N ASN A 34 12.25 -7.45 11.27
CA ASN A 34 11.10 -8.06 11.96
C ASN A 34 11.30 -8.31 13.46
N ALA A 35 12.25 -7.65 14.10
CA ALA A 35 12.43 -7.67 15.53
C ALA A 35 11.74 -6.45 16.15
N ALA A 36 10.95 -6.67 17.22
CA ALA A 36 10.20 -5.63 17.91
C ALA A 36 11.01 -4.95 19.02
N PRO A 37 10.68 -3.69 19.40
CA PRO A 37 11.35 -2.99 20.49
C PRO A 37 11.24 -3.79 21.79
N GLY A 38 12.32 -3.82 22.59
CA GLY A 38 12.37 -4.51 23.87
C GLY A 38 12.68 -6.00 23.81
N GLN A 39 12.60 -6.64 22.63
CA GLN A 39 13.01 -8.03 22.45
C GLN A 39 14.53 -8.22 22.60
N THR A 40 14.97 -9.26 23.27
CA THR A 40 16.34 -9.77 23.15
C THR A 40 16.37 -10.82 22.04
N VAL A 41 17.16 -10.58 21.02
CA VAL A 41 17.19 -11.42 19.81
C VAL A 41 18.55 -12.05 19.58
N GLU A 42 18.53 -13.22 18.97
CA GLU A 42 19.68 -13.85 18.35
C GLU A 42 19.56 -13.69 16.83
N ALA A 43 20.62 -13.19 16.17
CA ALA A 43 20.59 -12.89 14.74
C ALA A 43 21.90 -13.28 14.07
N ARG A 44 21.81 -13.70 12.78
CA ARG A 44 22.98 -14.07 11.97
C ARG A 44 23.40 -12.91 11.08
N VAL A 45 24.64 -12.48 11.19
CA VAL A 45 25.21 -11.41 10.36
C VAL A 45 25.13 -11.80 8.89
N SER A 46 24.40 -11.01 8.10
CA SER A 46 24.25 -11.19 6.66
C SER A 46 25.18 -10.28 5.86
N LYS A 47 25.38 -9.03 6.35
CA LYS A 47 26.19 -8.02 5.66
C LYS A 47 26.79 -7.03 6.66
N LYS A 48 27.95 -6.50 6.30
CA LYS A 48 28.60 -5.40 7.04
C LYS A 48 29.01 -4.31 6.05
N ARG A 49 28.57 -3.09 6.31
CA ARG A 49 28.87 -1.92 5.47
C ARG A 49 28.90 -0.64 6.31
N ASN A 50 29.93 0.20 6.14
CA ASN A 50 30.04 1.54 6.74
C ASN A 50 29.72 1.57 8.26
N GLY A 51 30.32 0.65 9.05
CA GLY A 51 30.11 0.60 10.49
C GLY A 51 28.76 0.00 10.95
N ARG A 52 27.87 -0.35 10.02
CA ARG A 52 26.57 -0.99 10.29
C ARG A 52 26.63 -2.49 9.98
N ILE A 53 25.88 -3.25 10.76
CA ILE A 53 25.73 -4.69 10.64
C ILE A 53 24.28 -4.98 10.30
N GLU A 54 24.01 -5.61 9.15
CA GLU A 54 22.72 -6.17 8.82
C GLU A 54 22.71 -7.63 9.25
N ALA A 55 21.67 -8.05 9.97
CA ALA A 55 21.55 -9.43 10.45
C ALA A 55 20.13 -9.97 10.25
N ASN A 56 20.04 -11.27 10.04
CA ASN A 56 18.77 -11.98 9.92
C ASN A 56 18.40 -12.55 11.27
N LEU A 57 17.16 -12.30 11.71
CA LEU A 57 16.60 -12.84 12.93
C LEU A 57 16.64 -14.37 12.89
N LEU A 58 17.23 -15.00 13.90
CA LEU A 58 17.22 -16.45 14.12
C LEU A 58 16.18 -16.83 15.16
N ALA A 59 16.19 -16.13 16.31
CA ALA A 59 15.27 -16.38 17.40
C ALA A 59 15.04 -15.12 18.24
N VAL A 60 13.86 -15.01 18.84
CA VAL A 60 13.58 -14.13 19.95
C VAL A 60 13.92 -14.93 21.24
N VAL A 61 15.00 -14.55 21.90
CA VAL A 61 15.49 -15.24 23.11
C VAL A 61 14.69 -14.83 24.33
N GLU A 62 14.35 -13.54 24.41
CA GLU A 62 13.50 -12.98 25.45
C GLU A 62 12.46 -12.07 24.77
N ARG A 63 11.18 -12.30 25.08
CA ARG A 63 10.09 -11.45 24.60
C ARG A 63 10.18 -10.07 25.28
N ALA A 64 9.66 -9.04 24.60
CA ALA A 64 9.44 -7.77 25.27
C ALA A 64 8.39 -7.94 26.37
N PRO A 65 8.50 -7.19 27.49
CA PRO A 65 7.61 -7.37 28.67
C PRO A 65 6.12 -7.20 28.35
N ASP A 66 5.80 -6.51 27.29
CA ASP A 66 4.48 -6.10 26.87
C ASP A 66 4.00 -6.80 25.59
N GLU A 67 4.70 -7.85 25.17
CA GLU A 67 4.25 -8.69 24.06
C GLU A 67 3.00 -9.50 24.42
N ILE A 68 2.10 -9.58 23.44
CA ILE A 68 0.93 -10.46 23.47
C ILE A 68 1.18 -11.72 22.65
N ASP A 69 0.39 -12.75 22.84
CA ASP A 69 0.40 -13.92 21.97
C ASP A 69 -0.31 -13.58 20.65
N PRO A 70 0.37 -13.81 19.51
CA PRO A 70 -0.21 -13.48 18.21
C PRO A 70 -1.51 -14.26 17.95
N PRO A 71 -2.63 -13.59 17.63
CA PRO A 71 -3.89 -14.28 17.42
C PRO A 71 -3.97 -15.06 16.10
N CYS A 72 -3.00 -14.87 15.19
CA CYS A 72 -2.92 -15.58 13.91
C CYS A 72 -1.91 -16.73 14.00
N PRO A 73 -2.32 -17.99 13.75
CA PRO A 73 -1.41 -19.14 13.85
C PRO A 73 -0.30 -19.14 12.80
N HIS A 74 -0.46 -18.37 11.73
CA HIS A 74 0.55 -18.25 10.67
C HIS A 74 1.60 -17.17 10.93
N PHE A 75 1.49 -16.44 12.06
CA PHE A 75 2.45 -15.37 12.39
C PHE A 75 3.86 -15.94 12.59
N GLY A 76 4.85 -15.23 12.04
CA GLY A 76 6.24 -15.67 12.07
C GLY A 76 6.62 -16.62 10.92
N ILE A 77 5.66 -17.36 10.36
CA ILE A 77 5.86 -18.28 9.22
C ILE A 77 5.44 -17.60 7.92
N CYS A 78 4.23 -17.05 7.86
CA CYS A 78 3.71 -16.27 6.74
C CYS A 78 4.44 -14.93 6.62
N GLY A 79 4.71 -14.49 5.39
CA GLY A 79 5.38 -13.21 5.08
C GLY A 79 4.51 -11.96 5.24
N GLY A 80 3.22 -12.10 5.59
CA GLY A 80 2.26 -10.99 5.60
C GLY A 80 2.42 -10.02 6.77
N CYS A 81 1.87 -10.35 7.94
CA CYS A 81 1.86 -9.45 9.10
C CYS A 81 3.23 -9.33 9.78
N THR A 82 3.50 -8.17 10.38
CA THR A 82 4.79 -7.86 11.02
C THR A 82 4.65 -7.66 12.54
N TRP A 83 3.53 -7.10 13.03
CA TRP A 83 3.40 -6.59 14.40
C TRP A 83 2.33 -7.27 15.25
N LEU A 84 1.91 -8.51 14.92
CA LEU A 84 0.88 -9.23 15.69
C LEU A 84 1.26 -9.62 17.12
N GLN A 85 2.51 -9.45 17.52
CA GLN A 85 3.00 -9.70 18.86
C GLN A 85 2.85 -8.49 19.81
N MET A 86 2.21 -7.40 19.36
CA MET A 86 1.93 -6.23 20.19
C MET A 86 0.46 -5.83 20.08
N THR A 87 -0.04 -4.99 20.99
CA THR A 87 -1.40 -4.45 20.89
C THR A 87 -1.49 -3.46 19.74
N TYR A 88 -2.70 -3.20 19.24
CA TYR A 88 -2.90 -2.28 18.13
C TYR A 88 -2.47 -0.85 18.47
N GLU A 89 -2.74 -0.39 19.68
CA GLU A 89 -2.31 0.93 20.17
C GLU A 89 -0.78 1.08 20.14
N LYS A 90 -0.05 0.01 20.46
CA LYS A 90 1.42 0.01 20.39
C LYS A 90 1.94 0.00 18.96
N GLU A 91 1.27 -0.72 18.06
CA GLU A 91 1.59 -0.66 16.65
C GLU A 91 1.41 0.76 16.10
N LEU A 92 0.29 1.42 16.43
CA LEU A 92 0.03 2.81 16.02
C LEU A 92 1.12 3.75 16.57
N ALA A 93 1.42 3.69 17.86
CA ALA A 93 2.47 4.50 18.47
C ALA A 93 3.85 4.25 17.83
N LEU A 94 4.17 3.00 17.49
CA LEU A 94 5.39 2.64 16.78
C LEU A 94 5.44 3.28 15.40
N LYS A 95 4.37 3.15 14.60
CA LYS A 95 4.27 3.73 13.25
C LYS A 95 4.38 5.25 13.28
N GLU A 96 3.66 5.90 14.21
CA GLU A 96 3.72 7.34 14.40
C GLU A 96 5.14 7.80 14.74
N SER A 97 5.79 7.18 15.72
CA SER A 97 7.15 7.54 16.13
C SER A 97 8.17 7.39 14.99
N GLN A 98 8.02 6.33 14.18
CA GLN A 98 8.88 6.12 13.02
C GLN A 98 8.73 7.22 11.97
N VAL A 99 7.49 7.66 11.69
CA VAL A 99 7.24 8.74 10.73
C VAL A 99 7.73 10.08 11.30
N ARG A 100 7.48 10.37 12.56
CA ARG A 100 7.97 11.57 13.24
C ARG A 100 9.49 11.71 13.11
N ILE A 101 10.25 10.66 13.39
CA ILE A 101 11.72 10.65 13.23
C ILE A 101 12.15 10.90 11.78
N LEU A 102 11.42 10.36 10.79
CA LEU A 102 11.72 10.59 9.37
C LEU A 102 11.49 12.05 8.98
N LEU A 103 10.39 12.64 9.43
CA LEU A 103 10.03 14.04 9.15
C LEU A 103 10.98 15.00 9.83
N GLU A 104 11.32 14.81 11.12
CA GLU A 104 12.32 15.62 11.84
C GLU A 104 13.64 15.68 11.09
N LYS A 105 14.15 14.51 10.70
CA LYS A 105 15.40 14.42 9.96
C LYS A 105 15.31 15.14 8.62
N SER A 106 14.21 14.97 7.89
CA SER A 106 14.00 15.62 6.59
C SER A 106 13.96 17.15 6.70
N LEU A 107 13.27 17.68 7.70
CA LEU A 107 13.21 19.12 7.94
C LEU A 107 14.57 19.70 8.34
N GLN A 108 15.32 19.01 9.21
CA GLN A 108 16.68 19.42 9.56
C GLN A 108 17.58 19.49 8.32
N GLU A 109 17.54 18.47 7.45
CA GLU A 109 18.28 18.47 6.20
C GLU A 109 17.87 19.65 5.28
N ALA A 110 16.56 19.94 5.17
CA ALA A 110 16.03 21.01 4.35
C ALA A 110 16.48 22.40 4.83
N TYR A 111 16.40 22.67 6.13
CA TYR A 111 16.79 23.96 6.70
C TYR A 111 18.30 24.19 6.61
N HIS A 112 19.12 23.14 6.74
CA HIS A 112 20.56 23.24 6.50
C HIS A 112 20.89 23.60 5.04
N LEU A 113 20.15 23.04 4.08
CA LEU A 113 20.36 23.32 2.65
C LEU A 113 19.92 24.73 2.25
N SER A 114 18.85 25.27 2.85
CA SER A 114 18.29 26.57 2.53
C SER A 114 19.11 27.75 3.12
N GLY A 115 20.11 27.49 3.96
CA GLY A 115 20.87 28.54 4.64
C GLY A 115 20.05 29.34 5.67
N ALA A 116 18.82 28.96 5.94
CA ALA A 116 17.92 29.60 6.91
C ALA A 116 18.34 29.36 8.38
N ALA A 117 19.37 28.56 8.60
CA ALA A 117 19.96 28.31 9.93
C ALA A 117 20.77 29.50 10.47
N SER A 118 20.26 30.72 10.32
CA SER A 118 20.84 31.87 11.00
C SER A 118 20.24 31.99 12.40
N GLY A 119 20.72 31.18 13.36
CA GLY A 119 20.46 31.43 14.78
C GLY A 119 20.01 30.22 15.62
N GLU A 120 19.70 29.08 15.07
CA GLU A 120 19.41 27.90 15.87
C GLU A 120 20.65 27.02 16.02
N GLU A 121 21.00 26.67 17.27
CA GLU A 121 22.12 25.77 17.58
C GLU A 121 21.91 24.42 16.89
N ALA A 122 22.96 23.85 16.33
CA ALA A 122 22.96 22.52 15.75
C ALA A 122 22.47 21.53 16.82
N GLY A 123 21.23 21.07 16.67
CA GLY A 123 20.61 20.14 17.63
C GLY A 123 19.19 20.52 18.07
N THR A 124 18.67 21.69 17.69
CA THR A 124 17.27 22.04 17.96
C THR A 124 16.34 21.09 17.19
N PRO A 125 15.35 20.43 17.85
CA PRO A 125 14.37 19.60 17.15
C PRO A 125 13.61 20.43 16.12
N ALA A 126 13.37 19.88 14.94
CA ALA A 126 12.53 20.51 13.94
C ALA A 126 11.10 20.67 14.48
N ASP A 127 10.46 21.81 14.17
CA ASP A 127 9.06 22.03 14.56
C ASP A 127 8.16 21.06 13.79
N LEU A 128 7.51 20.15 14.50
CA LEU A 128 6.51 19.19 14.00
C LEU A 128 5.11 19.48 14.58
N SER A 129 4.82 20.70 14.99
CA SER A 129 3.50 21.09 15.51
C SER A 129 2.38 20.88 14.48
N TRP A 130 2.71 20.89 13.19
CA TRP A 130 1.81 20.61 12.09
C TRP A 130 1.48 19.11 11.90
N PHE A 131 2.26 18.20 12.52
CA PHE A 131 2.05 16.75 12.41
C PHE A 131 1.09 16.26 13.50
N GLU A 132 -0.11 15.86 13.10
CA GLU A 132 -1.26 15.54 13.97
C GLU A 132 -1.22 14.10 14.54
N GLY A 133 -0.19 13.29 14.21
CA GLY A 133 -0.05 11.92 14.69
C GLY A 133 -0.56 10.88 13.70
N ILE A 134 -1.28 9.86 14.20
CA ILE A 134 -1.78 8.74 13.40
C ILE A 134 -3.27 8.49 13.63
N LEU A 135 -4.03 8.32 12.55
CA LEU A 135 -5.42 7.89 12.58
C LEU A 135 -5.49 6.36 12.46
N PRO A 136 -6.22 5.67 13.34
CA PRO A 136 -6.37 4.23 13.30
C PRO A 136 -7.24 3.78 12.12
N SER A 137 -7.10 2.51 11.72
CA SER A 137 -8.08 1.87 10.85
C SER A 137 -9.40 1.68 11.60
N PRO A 138 -10.56 1.94 10.98
CA PRO A 138 -11.87 1.63 11.57
C PRO A 138 -12.08 0.13 11.83
N ARG A 139 -11.29 -0.73 11.16
CA ARG A 139 -11.28 -2.18 11.36
C ARG A 139 -9.87 -2.69 11.44
N GLU A 140 -9.56 -3.43 12.48
CA GLU A 140 -8.25 -4.08 12.68
C GLU A 140 -8.18 -5.45 12.01
N TRP A 141 -9.34 -6.12 11.86
CA TRP A 141 -9.48 -7.49 11.37
C TRP A 141 -10.50 -7.55 10.24
N GLY A 142 -10.32 -8.51 9.32
CA GLY A 142 -11.22 -8.69 8.20
C GLY A 142 -11.29 -7.46 7.28
N TYR A 143 -10.30 -6.60 7.33
CA TYR A 143 -10.32 -5.33 6.60
C TYR A 143 -9.89 -5.45 5.15
N ARG A 144 -9.07 -6.49 4.84
CA ARG A 144 -8.41 -6.58 3.56
C ARG A 144 -9.36 -7.09 2.47
N ASN A 145 -9.57 -6.25 1.46
CA ASN A 145 -10.54 -6.46 0.39
C ASN A 145 -9.93 -7.03 -0.91
N LYS A 146 -8.62 -7.30 -0.95
CA LYS A 146 -7.92 -7.95 -2.07
C LYS A 146 -6.86 -8.91 -1.55
N MET A 147 -6.90 -10.17 -1.98
CA MET A 147 -5.86 -11.16 -1.73
C MET A 147 -5.46 -11.86 -3.02
N GLU A 148 -4.17 -11.99 -3.21
CA GLU A 148 -3.54 -12.81 -4.23
C GLU A 148 -2.85 -13.98 -3.53
N PHE A 149 -3.51 -15.13 -3.52
CA PHE A 149 -2.94 -16.35 -2.96
C PHE A 149 -2.14 -17.07 -4.04
N SER A 150 -0.98 -17.59 -3.71
CA SER A 150 -0.15 -18.39 -4.61
C SER A 150 -0.37 -19.88 -4.37
N PHE A 151 -0.43 -20.66 -5.43
CA PHE A 151 -0.31 -22.10 -5.36
C PHE A 151 1.17 -22.51 -5.26
N GLY A 152 1.44 -23.55 -4.51
CA GLY A 152 2.79 -24.07 -4.31
C GLY A 152 2.85 -25.24 -3.35
N ASP A 153 4.02 -25.43 -2.74
CA ASP A 153 4.23 -26.33 -1.62
C ASP A 153 4.94 -25.61 -0.46
N GLU A 154 4.73 -26.04 0.77
CA GLU A 154 5.39 -25.46 1.95
C GLU A 154 6.87 -25.91 2.07
N TYR A 155 7.15 -27.06 1.52
CA TYR A 155 8.49 -27.65 1.38
C TYR A 155 8.50 -28.53 0.13
N LYS A 156 9.64 -28.65 -0.51
CA LYS A 156 9.78 -29.37 -1.78
C LYS A 156 9.15 -30.76 -1.78
N GLY A 157 8.15 -30.95 -2.64
CA GLY A 157 7.40 -32.19 -2.76
C GLY A 157 6.36 -32.40 -1.66
N GLY A 158 5.99 -31.35 -0.93
CA GLY A 158 4.89 -31.35 0.03
C GLY A 158 3.51 -31.38 -0.65
N PRO A 159 2.42 -31.43 0.14
CA PRO A 159 1.05 -31.35 -0.38
C PRO A 159 0.79 -29.97 -1.01
N LEU A 160 -0.25 -29.89 -1.84
CA LEU A 160 -0.67 -28.63 -2.46
C LEU A 160 -1.00 -27.59 -1.39
N SER A 161 -0.29 -26.50 -1.42
CA SER A 161 -0.54 -25.32 -0.60
C SER A 161 -1.18 -24.21 -1.43
N LEU A 162 -2.08 -23.44 -0.82
CA LEU A 162 -2.64 -22.22 -1.38
C LEU A 162 -2.60 -21.12 -0.31
N GLY A 163 -1.84 -20.06 -0.57
CA GLY A 163 -1.68 -19.02 0.45
C GLY A 163 -0.59 -18.01 0.14
N MET A 164 0.24 -17.74 1.12
CA MET A 164 1.24 -16.67 1.05
C MET A 164 2.66 -17.24 1.08
N HIS A 165 3.59 -16.49 0.50
CA HIS A 165 5.01 -16.82 0.62
C HIS A 165 5.46 -16.95 2.07
N LYS A 166 6.22 -17.99 2.36
CA LYS A 166 6.86 -18.21 3.65
C LYS A 166 7.88 -17.11 3.91
N ARG A 167 7.93 -16.61 5.11
CA ARG A 167 8.85 -15.55 5.51
C ARG A 167 10.30 -15.97 5.23
N GLY A 168 11.00 -15.18 4.42
CA GLY A 168 12.38 -15.45 4.02
C GLY A 168 12.57 -16.47 2.89
N SER A 169 11.49 -16.99 2.32
CA SER A 169 11.52 -17.85 1.11
C SER A 169 10.81 -17.18 -0.06
N PHE A 170 11.33 -17.42 -1.28
CA PHE A 170 10.69 -16.99 -2.53
C PHE A 170 9.86 -18.11 -3.19
N TYR A 171 9.99 -19.33 -2.69
CA TYR A 171 9.40 -20.51 -3.33
C TYR A 171 8.35 -21.19 -2.47
N ASP A 172 8.57 -21.23 -1.15
CA ASP A 172 7.70 -21.97 -0.25
C ASP A 172 6.41 -21.18 0.02
N ILE A 173 5.27 -21.85 -0.10
CA ILE A 173 3.94 -21.28 0.11
C ILE A 173 3.29 -21.88 1.36
N VAL A 174 2.89 -21.01 2.28
CA VAL A 174 2.16 -21.40 3.50
C VAL A 174 0.67 -21.25 3.26
N THR A 175 -0.10 -22.31 3.47
CA THR A 175 -1.57 -22.24 3.45
C THR A 175 -2.05 -21.33 4.60
N VAL A 176 -2.87 -20.32 4.27
CA VAL A 176 -3.29 -19.28 5.23
C VAL A 176 -4.80 -19.28 5.48
N ASP A 177 -5.37 -20.46 5.66
CA ASP A 177 -6.80 -20.72 5.84
C ASP A 177 -7.40 -20.18 7.15
N GLN A 178 -6.57 -19.69 8.08
CA GLN A 178 -6.96 -19.02 9.33
C GLN A 178 -6.46 -17.56 9.40
N CYS A 179 -6.16 -16.96 8.26
CA CYS A 179 -5.72 -15.57 8.19
C CYS A 179 -6.80 -14.63 8.77
N ARG A 180 -6.41 -13.70 9.65
CA ARG A 180 -7.37 -12.83 10.37
C ARG A 180 -7.55 -11.45 9.75
N ILE A 181 -6.65 -11.02 8.88
CA ILE A 181 -6.81 -9.73 8.18
C ILE A 181 -7.83 -9.79 7.03
N ILE A 182 -8.28 -11.00 6.65
CA ILE A 182 -9.37 -11.27 5.71
C ILE A 182 -10.59 -11.83 6.44
N ASP A 183 -11.76 -11.69 5.85
CA ASP A 183 -12.99 -12.24 6.40
C ASP A 183 -13.18 -13.75 6.11
N GLU A 184 -14.29 -14.32 6.57
CA GLU A 184 -14.56 -15.75 6.46
C GLU A 184 -14.76 -16.21 5.02
N ASP A 185 -15.36 -15.37 4.15
CA ASP A 185 -15.59 -15.73 2.76
C ASP A 185 -14.28 -16.05 2.03
N TYR A 186 -13.23 -15.25 2.27
CA TYR A 186 -11.90 -15.52 1.70
C TYR A 186 -11.33 -16.84 2.16
N ARG A 187 -11.44 -17.12 3.47
CA ARG A 187 -10.94 -18.37 4.07
C ARG A 187 -11.67 -19.59 3.51
N MET A 188 -12.99 -19.47 3.35
CA MET A 188 -13.83 -20.51 2.79
C MET A 188 -13.52 -20.77 1.31
N ILE A 189 -13.39 -19.71 0.50
CA ILE A 189 -13.01 -19.79 -0.92
C ILE A 189 -11.63 -20.43 -1.06
N LEU A 190 -10.63 -19.96 -0.29
CA LEU A 190 -9.27 -20.50 -0.30
C LEU A 190 -9.25 -21.98 0.04
N LYS A 191 -9.88 -22.37 1.16
CA LYS A 191 -9.89 -23.75 1.66
C LYS A 191 -10.52 -24.69 0.66
N ASN A 192 -11.70 -24.34 0.13
CA ASN A 192 -12.41 -25.19 -0.81
C ASN A 192 -11.75 -25.24 -2.19
N THR A 193 -11.16 -24.14 -2.67
CA THR A 193 -10.39 -24.13 -3.92
C THR A 193 -9.14 -25.01 -3.80
N ARG A 194 -8.38 -24.89 -2.68
CA ARG A 194 -7.22 -25.76 -2.45
C ARG A 194 -7.61 -27.22 -2.45
N GLN A 195 -8.65 -27.61 -1.69
CA GLN A 195 -9.12 -28.98 -1.58
C GLN A 195 -9.59 -29.52 -2.94
N PHE A 196 -10.33 -28.71 -3.72
CA PHE A 196 -10.82 -29.08 -5.05
C PHE A 196 -9.69 -29.53 -5.98
N PHE A 197 -8.59 -28.78 -6.02
CA PHE A 197 -7.45 -29.09 -6.88
C PHE A 197 -6.50 -30.13 -6.28
N GLU A 198 -6.39 -30.21 -4.96
CA GLU A 198 -5.63 -31.26 -4.27
C GLU A 198 -6.23 -32.64 -4.52
N ASP A 199 -7.55 -32.81 -4.39
CA ASP A 199 -8.27 -34.07 -4.65
C ASP A 199 -8.10 -34.59 -6.10
N ARG A 200 -7.80 -33.66 -7.02
CA ARG A 200 -7.58 -33.95 -8.44
C ARG A 200 -6.10 -34.08 -8.81
N GLU A 201 -5.22 -33.89 -7.82
CA GLU A 201 -3.78 -33.91 -8.03
C GLU A 201 -3.34 -32.93 -9.12
N THR A 202 -4.01 -31.76 -9.21
CA THR A 202 -3.71 -30.74 -10.21
C THR A 202 -2.36 -30.09 -9.91
N PRO A 203 -1.40 -30.10 -10.86
CA PRO A 203 -0.05 -29.59 -10.60
C PRO A 203 -0.05 -28.06 -10.54
N PHE A 204 0.67 -27.48 -9.58
CA PHE A 204 0.97 -26.06 -9.56
C PHE A 204 2.18 -25.75 -10.44
N TYR A 205 2.32 -24.48 -10.87
CA TYR A 205 3.40 -24.03 -11.73
C TYR A 205 4.72 -23.88 -10.96
N HIS A 206 5.67 -24.72 -11.32
CA HIS A 206 7.03 -24.69 -10.81
C HIS A 206 7.90 -23.71 -11.61
N ARG A 207 8.26 -22.55 -11.05
CA ARG A 207 9.05 -21.50 -11.73
C ARG A 207 10.38 -21.98 -12.27
N MET A 208 11.13 -22.81 -11.51
CA MET A 208 12.42 -23.32 -11.95
C MET A 208 12.30 -24.30 -13.10
N GLN A 209 11.23 -25.10 -13.12
CA GLN A 209 10.98 -26.10 -14.17
C GLN A 209 10.17 -25.50 -15.33
N LYS A 210 9.50 -24.35 -15.11
CA LYS A 210 8.56 -23.73 -16.06
C LYS A 210 7.43 -24.67 -16.47
N LYS A 211 6.96 -25.52 -15.56
CA LYS A 211 5.92 -26.51 -15.78
C LYS A 211 4.91 -26.52 -14.67
N GLY A 212 3.64 -26.80 -15.03
CA GLY A 212 2.51 -26.90 -14.14
C GLY A 212 1.39 -25.93 -14.52
N TYR A 213 0.24 -26.07 -13.90
CA TYR A 213 -0.99 -25.40 -14.29
C TYR A 213 -1.39 -24.26 -13.34
N LEU A 214 -1.60 -24.56 -12.06
CA LEU A 214 -2.12 -23.59 -11.07
C LEU A 214 -1.07 -22.56 -10.70
N ARG A 215 -1.44 -21.27 -10.72
CA ARG A 215 -0.55 -20.17 -10.34
C ARG A 215 -1.05 -19.37 -9.14
N HIS A 216 -2.19 -18.71 -9.28
CA HIS A 216 -2.72 -17.85 -8.23
C HIS A 216 -4.25 -17.96 -8.13
N LEU A 217 -4.75 -17.64 -6.95
CA LEU A 217 -6.16 -17.37 -6.70
C LEU A 217 -6.28 -15.92 -6.23
N LEU A 218 -6.88 -15.08 -7.04
CA LEU A 218 -7.18 -13.71 -6.69
C LEU A 218 -8.63 -13.64 -6.17
N VAL A 219 -8.81 -13.07 -5.00
CA VAL A 219 -10.14 -12.83 -4.42
C VAL A 219 -10.23 -11.36 -4.03
N ARG A 220 -11.32 -10.71 -4.44
CA ARG A 220 -11.68 -9.36 -4.05
C ARG A 220 -13.10 -9.35 -3.49
N LYS A 221 -13.38 -8.47 -2.52
CA LYS A 221 -14.71 -8.33 -1.94
C LYS A 221 -14.99 -6.85 -1.65
N ALA A 222 -16.13 -6.36 -2.11
CA ALA A 222 -16.62 -5.04 -1.75
C ALA A 222 -16.89 -4.97 -0.25
N SER A 223 -16.36 -3.95 0.40
CA SER A 223 -16.44 -3.80 1.86
C SER A 223 -17.85 -3.49 2.36
N ILE A 224 -18.63 -2.74 1.58
CA ILE A 224 -20.01 -2.34 1.93
C ILE A 224 -21.03 -3.27 1.31
N ARG A 225 -20.91 -3.55 0.00
CA ARG A 225 -21.91 -4.34 -0.74
C ARG A 225 -21.74 -5.85 -0.62
N GLY A 226 -20.58 -6.32 -0.11
CA GLY A 226 -20.28 -7.73 0.04
C GLY A 226 -20.18 -8.50 -1.29
N GLN A 227 -20.05 -7.81 -2.43
CA GLN A 227 -19.86 -8.45 -3.73
C GLN A 227 -18.45 -9.05 -3.83
N ILE A 228 -18.37 -10.32 -4.29
CA ILE A 228 -17.12 -11.07 -4.35
C ILE A 228 -16.75 -11.33 -5.80
N LEU A 229 -15.51 -11.03 -6.16
CA LEU A 229 -14.90 -11.36 -7.44
C LEU A 229 -13.77 -12.36 -7.20
N ILE A 230 -13.82 -13.50 -7.91
CA ILE A 230 -12.86 -14.59 -7.76
C ILE A 230 -12.22 -14.83 -9.13
N ASP A 231 -10.90 -14.86 -9.18
CA ASP A 231 -10.15 -15.11 -10.41
C ASP A 231 -9.09 -16.19 -10.19
N LEU A 232 -9.21 -17.28 -10.92
CA LEU A 232 -8.21 -18.34 -10.94
C LEU A 232 -7.18 -18.05 -12.04
N VAL A 233 -5.93 -17.88 -11.66
CA VAL A 233 -4.84 -17.66 -12.61
C VAL A 233 -4.10 -18.97 -12.84
N THR A 234 -3.96 -19.37 -14.10
CA THR A 234 -3.27 -20.60 -14.49
C THR A 234 -2.30 -20.35 -15.63
N THR A 235 -1.53 -21.35 -16.00
CA THR A 235 -0.86 -21.38 -17.30
C THR A 235 -1.74 -21.99 -18.37
N SER A 236 -1.37 -21.88 -19.64
CA SER A 236 -2.02 -22.58 -20.75
C SER A 236 -1.66 -24.07 -20.85
N GLN A 237 -0.83 -24.61 -19.94
CA GLN A 237 -0.25 -25.96 -20.01
C GLN A 237 -1.25 -27.04 -19.56
N THR A 238 -2.14 -27.44 -20.44
CA THR A 238 -3.16 -28.48 -20.16
C THR A 238 -2.90 -29.82 -20.86
N ALA A 239 -1.95 -29.88 -21.81
CA ALA A 239 -1.75 -31.06 -22.66
C ALA A 239 -1.42 -32.36 -21.91
N ASP A 240 -0.74 -32.25 -20.75
CA ASP A 240 -0.37 -33.40 -19.91
C ASP A 240 -1.37 -33.63 -18.76
N LEU A 241 -2.51 -32.90 -18.72
CA LEU A 241 -3.50 -32.98 -17.65
C LEU A 241 -4.68 -33.87 -18.04
N ARG A 242 -5.26 -34.54 -17.03
CA ARG A 242 -6.57 -35.16 -17.15
C ARG A 242 -7.67 -34.10 -17.17
N GLU A 243 -8.77 -34.32 -17.83
CA GLU A 243 -9.87 -33.35 -17.93
C GLU A 243 -10.40 -32.90 -16.56
N ASP A 244 -10.46 -33.81 -15.57
CA ASP A 244 -10.90 -33.47 -14.22
C ASP A 244 -9.97 -32.53 -13.46
N GLN A 245 -8.69 -32.47 -13.84
CA GLN A 245 -7.67 -31.59 -13.21
C GLN A 245 -7.82 -30.10 -13.57
N TYR A 246 -8.50 -29.79 -14.68
CA TYR A 246 -8.77 -28.43 -15.12
C TYR A 246 -10.25 -28.16 -15.44
N ASP A 247 -11.17 -28.93 -14.84
CA ASP A 247 -12.64 -28.70 -14.98
C ASP A 247 -13.04 -27.43 -14.20
N LEU A 248 -12.91 -26.29 -14.87
CA LEU A 248 -13.26 -24.98 -14.33
C LEU A 248 -14.76 -24.81 -14.11
N GLN A 249 -15.58 -25.56 -14.85
CA GLN A 249 -17.03 -25.54 -14.65
C GLN A 249 -17.42 -26.26 -13.35
N ALA A 250 -16.78 -27.39 -13.02
CA ALA A 250 -16.97 -28.04 -11.74
C ALA A 250 -16.48 -27.18 -10.57
N TRP A 251 -15.33 -26.51 -10.73
CA TRP A 251 -14.82 -25.54 -9.75
C TRP A 251 -15.79 -24.37 -9.54
N THR A 252 -16.30 -23.79 -10.62
CA THR A 252 -17.33 -22.73 -10.58
C THR A 252 -18.59 -23.17 -9.85
N ARG A 253 -19.10 -24.39 -10.14
CA ARG A 253 -20.27 -24.95 -9.43
C ARG A 253 -19.98 -25.11 -7.93
N MET A 254 -18.81 -25.61 -7.56
CA MET A 254 -18.40 -25.76 -6.17
C MET A 254 -18.39 -24.41 -5.46
N LEU A 255 -17.76 -23.38 -6.03
CA LEU A 255 -17.72 -22.04 -5.42
C LEU A 255 -19.11 -21.45 -5.21
N ARG A 256 -20.01 -21.60 -6.18
CA ARG A 256 -21.38 -21.11 -6.10
C ARG A 256 -22.24 -21.85 -5.07
N SER A 257 -21.82 -23.00 -4.62
CA SER A 257 -22.52 -23.77 -3.58
C SER A 257 -22.05 -23.43 -2.15
N LEU A 258 -20.99 -22.63 -2.01
CA LEU A 258 -20.47 -22.26 -0.70
C LEU A 258 -21.45 -21.34 0.05
N PRO A 259 -21.63 -21.53 1.36
CA PRO A 259 -22.45 -20.65 2.20
C PRO A 259 -21.69 -19.37 2.56
N LEU A 260 -21.42 -18.54 1.56
CA LEU A 260 -20.74 -17.27 1.74
C LEU A 260 -21.69 -16.23 2.33
N GLU A 261 -21.16 -15.30 3.15
CA GLU A 261 -21.91 -14.14 3.63
C GLU A 261 -22.13 -13.14 2.49
N GLY A 262 -21.12 -12.94 1.63
CA GLY A 262 -21.20 -12.10 0.45
C GLY A 262 -21.82 -12.81 -0.75
N SER A 263 -22.08 -12.05 -1.81
CA SER A 263 -22.61 -12.57 -3.08
C SER A 263 -21.51 -12.60 -4.15
N ILE A 264 -21.39 -13.72 -4.87
CA ILE A 264 -20.43 -13.82 -5.98
C ILE A 264 -20.93 -12.96 -7.15
N ALA A 265 -20.22 -11.87 -7.42
CA ALA A 265 -20.44 -10.99 -8.58
C ALA A 265 -19.85 -11.58 -9.85
N GLY A 266 -18.69 -12.24 -9.75
CA GLY A 266 -18.05 -12.88 -10.87
C GLY A 266 -17.05 -13.95 -10.46
N ILE A 267 -16.89 -14.94 -11.34
CA ILE A 267 -15.84 -15.96 -11.28
C ILE A 267 -15.15 -15.93 -12.63
N LEU A 268 -13.84 -15.75 -12.61
CA LEU A 268 -12.99 -15.53 -13.77
C LEU A 268 -11.90 -16.59 -13.85
N HIS A 269 -11.39 -16.76 -15.04
CA HIS A 269 -10.18 -17.53 -15.31
C HIS A 269 -9.22 -16.70 -16.16
N THR A 270 -8.04 -16.47 -15.64
CA THR A 270 -6.99 -15.71 -16.34
C THR A 270 -5.83 -16.64 -16.70
N VAL A 271 -5.41 -16.59 -17.97
CA VAL A 271 -4.19 -17.26 -18.42
C VAL A 271 -3.00 -16.31 -18.21
N ASN A 272 -1.91 -16.86 -17.64
CA ASN A 272 -0.65 -16.15 -17.44
C ASN A 272 0.53 -17.11 -17.66
N ASP A 273 1.15 -17.05 -18.80
CA ASP A 273 2.32 -17.86 -19.18
C ASP A 273 3.66 -17.15 -18.89
N SER A 274 3.61 -15.94 -18.34
CA SER A 274 4.82 -15.18 -18.01
C SER A 274 5.71 -15.93 -17.00
N VAL A 275 7.02 -15.80 -17.15
CA VAL A 275 7.99 -16.41 -16.22
C VAL A 275 8.03 -15.68 -14.88
N ALA A 276 7.64 -14.40 -14.88
CA ALA A 276 7.62 -13.57 -13.68
C ALA A 276 6.50 -13.97 -12.72
N ASP A 277 6.70 -13.70 -11.42
CA ASP A 277 5.71 -13.90 -10.37
C ASP A 277 4.71 -12.75 -10.26
N VAL A 278 4.39 -12.17 -11.38
CA VAL A 278 3.40 -11.08 -11.49
C VAL A 278 2.26 -11.61 -12.32
N ILE A 279 1.03 -11.40 -11.87
CA ILE A 279 -0.15 -11.71 -12.65
C ILE A 279 -0.17 -10.75 -13.84
N LYS A 280 -0.12 -11.32 -15.05
CA LYS A 280 -0.37 -10.61 -16.31
C LYS A 280 -1.63 -11.18 -16.91
N ASP A 281 -2.50 -10.31 -17.36
CA ASP A 281 -3.66 -10.69 -18.15
C ASP A 281 -3.21 -10.99 -19.58
N GLU A 282 -3.07 -12.28 -19.89
CA GLU A 282 -2.82 -12.79 -21.26
C GLU A 282 -4.09 -13.40 -21.87
N GLY A 283 -5.22 -13.20 -21.22
CA GLY A 283 -6.56 -13.61 -21.61
C GLY A 283 -7.39 -13.98 -20.40
N THR A 284 -8.46 -13.22 -20.16
CA THR A 284 -9.40 -13.45 -19.06
C THR A 284 -10.77 -13.85 -19.60
N GLU A 285 -11.27 -14.97 -19.15
CA GLU A 285 -12.61 -15.49 -19.43
C GLU A 285 -13.52 -15.34 -18.23
N VAL A 286 -14.77 -14.92 -18.45
CA VAL A 286 -15.81 -14.87 -17.42
C VAL A 286 -16.52 -16.22 -17.37
N LEU A 287 -16.28 -17.00 -16.32
CA LEU A 287 -16.92 -18.30 -16.09
C LEU A 287 -18.33 -18.16 -15.50
N TYR A 288 -18.56 -17.08 -14.73
CA TYR A 288 -19.85 -16.76 -14.14
C TYR A 288 -19.95 -15.28 -13.81
N GLY A 289 -21.13 -14.70 -13.98
CA GLY A 289 -21.43 -13.32 -13.59
C GLY A 289 -20.76 -12.27 -14.47
N GLN A 290 -20.02 -11.37 -13.87
CA GLN A 290 -19.38 -10.22 -14.54
C GLN A 290 -17.90 -10.08 -14.17
N ALA A 291 -17.14 -9.30 -14.96
CA ALA A 291 -15.69 -9.13 -14.78
C ALA A 291 -15.30 -8.09 -13.72
N TYR A 292 -16.23 -7.57 -12.96
CA TYR A 292 -15.99 -6.55 -11.93
C TYR A 292 -16.95 -6.72 -10.75
N PHE A 293 -16.65 -6.06 -9.67
CA PHE A 293 -17.58 -5.79 -8.57
C PHE A 293 -17.66 -4.29 -8.32
N THR A 294 -18.72 -3.84 -7.67
CA THR A 294 -18.89 -2.42 -7.33
C THR A 294 -18.53 -2.20 -5.87
N GLU A 295 -17.51 -1.40 -5.62
CA GLU A 295 -17.16 -0.88 -4.29
C GLU A 295 -17.79 0.49 -4.08
N GLU A 296 -18.06 0.86 -2.83
CA GLU A 296 -18.56 2.17 -2.47
C GLU A 296 -17.58 2.87 -1.51
N LEU A 297 -17.20 4.11 -1.83
CA LEU A 297 -16.35 4.94 -0.98
C LEU A 297 -16.95 6.34 -0.89
N LEU A 298 -17.24 6.79 0.35
CA LEU A 298 -17.77 8.14 0.63
C LEU A 298 -18.96 8.50 -0.25
N GLY A 299 -19.83 7.52 -0.54
CA GLY A 299 -21.05 7.67 -1.34
C GLY A 299 -20.85 7.59 -2.86
N LEU A 300 -19.63 7.43 -3.36
CA LEU A 300 -19.35 7.20 -4.77
C LEU A 300 -19.17 5.71 -5.06
N GLN A 301 -19.56 5.29 -6.26
CA GLN A 301 -19.47 3.91 -6.73
C GLN A 301 -18.29 3.73 -7.68
N PHE A 302 -17.55 2.63 -7.49
CA PHE A 302 -16.40 2.29 -8.30
C PHE A 302 -16.50 0.85 -8.79
N ASN A 303 -16.49 0.66 -10.10
CA ASN A 303 -16.39 -0.67 -10.68
C ASN A 303 -14.92 -1.11 -10.67
N VAL A 304 -14.65 -2.18 -9.96
CA VAL A 304 -13.29 -2.66 -9.68
C VAL A 304 -13.08 -4.01 -10.35
N THR A 305 -12.15 -4.09 -11.29
CA THR A 305 -11.75 -5.32 -11.98
C THR A 305 -10.69 -6.10 -11.18
N PRO A 306 -10.33 -7.35 -11.53
CA PRO A 306 -9.29 -8.10 -10.83
C PRO A 306 -7.96 -7.34 -10.75
N PHE A 307 -7.56 -6.68 -11.84
CA PHE A 307 -6.22 -6.10 -11.99
C PHE A 307 -6.16 -4.59 -11.74
N SER A 308 -7.30 -3.89 -11.74
CA SER A 308 -7.30 -2.45 -11.44
C SER A 308 -6.76 -2.16 -10.04
N PHE A 309 -5.96 -1.10 -9.93
CA PHE A 309 -5.55 -0.61 -8.63
C PHE A 309 -6.77 -0.07 -7.87
N PHE A 310 -6.92 -0.48 -6.65
CA PHE A 310 -7.89 0.03 -5.69
C PHE A 310 -7.37 -0.21 -4.28
N GLN A 311 -7.59 0.70 -3.35
CA GLN A 311 -7.11 0.57 -1.98
C GLN A 311 -7.59 -0.74 -1.36
N THR A 312 -6.67 -1.50 -0.76
CA THR A 312 -6.97 -2.85 -0.28
C THR A 312 -7.59 -2.93 1.12
N ASN A 313 -7.92 -1.76 1.68
CA ASN A 313 -8.72 -1.57 2.88
C ASN A 313 -9.65 -0.37 2.63
N SER A 314 -10.88 -0.61 2.22
CA SER A 314 -11.86 0.44 1.89
C SER A 314 -12.21 1.28 3.12
N TRP A 315 -12.25 0.69 4.31
CA TRP A 315 -12.56 1.40 5.56
C TRP A 315 -11.52 2.49 5.89
N SER A 316 -10.25 2.17 5.80
CA SER A 316 -9.18 3.17 6.00
C SER A 316 -9.01 4.08 4.78
N ALA A 317 -9.37 3.63 3.58
CA ALA A 317 -9.37 4.47 2.40
C ALA A 317 -10.38 5.63 2.54
N GLU A 318 -11.54 5.39 3.14
CA GLU A 318 -12.49 6.47 3.46
C GLU A 318 -11.88 7.47 4.43
N VAL A 319 -11.16 7.02 5.47
CA VAL A 319 -10.45 7.91 6.41
C VAL A 319 -9.37 8.71 5.68
N LEU A 320 -8.61 8.06 4.80
CA LEU A 320 -7.55 8.71 4.00
C LEU A 320 -8.12 9.81 3.11
N TYR A 321 -9.14 9.48 2.34
CA TYR A 321 -9.70 10.39 1.35
C TYR A 321 -10.56 11.50 1.98
N ASP A 322 -11.29 11.22 3.07
CA ASP A 322 -11.99 12.25 3.81
C ASP A 322 -11.02 13.24 4.47
N THR A 323 -9.91 12.74 5.02
CA THR A 323 -8.83 13.58 5.56
C THR A 323 -8.20 14.45 4.46
N ALA A 324 -7.89 13.88 3.30
CA ALA A 324 -7.36 14.60 2.16
C ALA A 324 -8.33 15.71 1.72
N ARG A 325 -9.60 15.37 1.54
CA ARG A 325 -10.65 16.32 1.18
C ARG A 325 -10.81 17.46 2.21
N LYS A 326 -10.81 17.09 3.49
CA LYS A 326 -10.90 18.05 4.60
C LYS A 326 -9.72 19.05 4.57
N TYR A 327 -8.50 18.56 4.39
CA TYR A 327 -7.32 19.44 4.31
C TYR A 327 -7.40 20.41 3.13
N ILE A 328 -7.88 19.95 1.96
CA ILE A 328 -8.04 20.79 0.77
C ILE A 328 -9.10 21.88 0.99
N LEU A 329 -10.25 21.51 1.56
CA LEU A 329 -11.33 22.47 1.82
C LEU A 329 -10.94 23.52 2.89
N GLU A 330 -10.29 23.09 3.96
CA GLU A 330 -9.82 23.97 5.04
C GLU A 330 -8.64 24.87 4.59
N ALA A 331 -7.88 24.47 3.56
CA ALA A 331 -6.88 25.32 2.92
C ALA A 331 -7.49 26.47 2.10
N GLY A 332 -8.83 26.54 2.01
CA GLY A 332 -9.53 27.62 1.32
C GLY A 332 -9.59 27.45 -0.19
N LEU A 333 -9.88 26.23 -0.66
CA LEU A 333 -10.14 26.02 -2.09
C LEU A 333 -11.20 26.99 -2.59
N LYS A 334 -10.85 27.83 -3.54
CA LYS A 334 -11.74 28.90 -4.05
C LYS A 334 -12.89 28.32 -4.88
N ASP A 335 -14.03 28.98 -4.85
CA ASP A 335 -15.12 28.69 -5.78
C ASP A 335 -14.61 28.82 -7.23
N GLY A 336 -14.89 27.84 -8.04
CA GLY A 336 -14.45 27.83 -9.43
C GLY A 336 -13.00 27.36 -9.65
N ALA A 337 -12.33 26.81 -8.63
CA ALA A 337 -10.97 26.32 -8.71
C ALA A 337 -10.80 25.15 -9.67
N ILE A 338 -9.62 25.08 -10.29
CA ILE A 338 -9.14 23.96 -11.08
C ILE A 338 -8.14 23.17 -10.20
N VAL A 339 -8.40 21.89 -10.03
CA VAL A 339 -7.56 20.99 -9.23
C VAL A 339 -6.88 19.99 -10.14
N TYR A 340 -5.57 19.84 -9.99
CA TYR A 340 -4.84 18.73 -10.61
C TYR A 340 -4.69 17.59 -9.62
N ASP A 341 -4.98 16.36 -10.08
CA ASP A 341 -4.71 15.11 -9.38
C ASP A 341 -3.65 14.33 -10.19
N LEU A 342 -2.41 14.50 -9.81
CA LEU A 342 -1.28 13.90 -10.51
C LEU A 342 -0.98 12.51 -9.92
N TYR A 343 -0.88 11.52 -10.80
CA TYR A 343 -0.83 10.08 -10.48
C TYR A 343 -2.20 9.54 -9.98
N CYS A 344 -3.29 9.94 -10.65
CA CYS A 344 -4.66 9.75 -10.15
C CYS A 344 -5.15 8.29 -10.12
N GLY A 345 -4.42 7.33 -10.71
CA GLY A 345 -4.84 5.94 -10.81
C GLY A 345 -6.22 5.80 -11.45
N THR A 346 -7.15 5.12 -10.77
CA THR A 346 -8.55 4.98 -11.21
C THR A 346 -9.44 6.17 -10.85
N GLY A 347 -8.84 7.33 -10.54
CA GLY A 347 -9.53 8.60 -10.36
C GLY A 347 -10.36 8.72 -9.07
N THR A 348 -10.01 7.99 -8.02
CA THR A 348 -10.79 8.01 -6.77
C THR A 348 -10.76 9.39 -6.13
N ILE A 349 -9.56 9.99 -5.94
CA ILE A 349 -9.42 11.32 -5.34
C ILE A 349 -9.97 12.39 -6.29
N THR A 350 -9.70 12.27 -7.59
CA THR A 350 -10.26 13.15 -8.63
C THR A 350 -11.77 13.28 -8.48
N GLN A 351 -12.48 12.15 -8.37
CA GLN A 351 -13.94 12.11 -8.26
C GLN A 351 -14.44 12.63 -6.92
N LEU A 352 -13.75 12.32 -5.82
CA LEU A 352 -14.11 12.82 -4.48
C LEU A 352 -13.95 14.33 -4.33
N MET A 353 -13.08 14.95 -5.14
CA MET A 353 -12.88 16.40 -5.17
C MET A 353 -13.81 17.12 -6.15
N ALA A 354 -14.43 16.42 -7.09
CA ALA A 354 -15.27 17.01 -8.12
C ALA A 354 -16.41 17.93 -7.57
N PRO A 355 -17.10 17.58 -6.47
CA PRO A 355 -18.14 18.45 -5.91
C PRO A 355 -17.64 19.80 -5.37
N ALA A 356 -16.32 19.90 -5.05
CA ALA A 356 -15.73 21.10 -4.46
C ALA A 356 -14.95 21.97 -5.46
N ALA A 357 -14.84 21.54 -6.72
CA ALA A 357 -14.04 22.20 -7.74
C ALA A 357 -14.87 22.49 -8.98
N LYS A 358 -14.48 23.51 -9.76
CA LYS A 358 -15.05 23.75 -11.10
C LYS A 358 -14.66 22.60 -12.05
N GLN A 359 -13.42 22.14 -11.95
CA GLN A 359 -12.87 21.04 -12.74
C GLN A 359 -11.78 20.35 -11.97
N VAL A 360 -11.74 19.02 -12.04
CA VAL A 360 -10.61 18.22 -11.54
C VAL A 360 -9.98 17.49 -12.73
N ILE A 361 -8.67 17.67 -12.92
CA ILE A 361 -7.93 17.06 -14.03
C ILE A 361 -7.00 16.00 -13.44
N GLY A 362 -7.33 14.73 -13.69
CA GLY A 362 -6.54 13.57 -13.31
C GLY A 362 -5.52 13.20 -14.40
N VAL A 363 -4.27 12.98 -14.03
CA VAL A 363 -3.20 12.50 -14.92
C VAL A 363 -2.68 11.16 -14.44
N GLU A 364 -2.70 10.15 -15.31
CA GLU A 364 -2.24 8.79 -15.00
C GLU A 364 -1.55 8.18 -16.24
N ILE A 365 -0.46 7.44 -16.01
CA ILE A 365 0.33 6.84 -17.09
C ILE A 365 -0.31 5.57 -17.67
N VAL A 366 -1.13 4.87 -16.88
CA VAL A 366 -1.77 3.61 -17.27
C VAL A 366 -3.09 3.88 -17.95
N GLU A 367 -3.17 3.66 -19.27
CA GLU A 367 -4.37 3.94 -20.09
C GLU A 367 -5.62 3.20 -19.59
N GLU A 368 -5.48 1.95 -19.13
CA GLU A 368 -6.59 1.16 -18.59
C GLU A 368 -7.14 1.76 -17.29
N ALA A 369 -6.27 2.36 -16.46
CA ALA A 369 -6.71 3.06 -15.25
C ALA A 369 -7.46 4.35 -15.58
N VAL A 370 -7.02 5.10 -16.60
CA VAL A 370 -7.70 6.29 -17.11
C VAL A 370 -9.09 5.94 -17.63
N LYS A 371 -9.21 4.89 -18.44
CA LYS A 371 -10.50 4.41 -18.93
C LYS A 371 -11.44 4.03 -17.79
N ALA A 372 -10.94 3.28 -16.79
CA ALA A 372 -11.73 2.94 -15.61
C ALA A 372 -12.16 4.19 -14.81
N ALA A 373 -11.30 5.22 -14.74
CA ALA A 373 -11.62 6.48 -14.08
C ALA A 373 -12.74 7.24 -14.80
N GLU A 374 -12.72 7.30 -16.14
CA GLU A 374 -13.77 7.90 -16.96
C GLU A 374 -15.11 7.17 -16.80
N GLU A 375 -15.10 5.83 -16.88
CA GLU A 375 -16.28 4.99 -16.68
C GLU A 375 -16.88 5.19 -15.29
N ASN A 376 -16.07 5.22 -14.24
CA ASN A 376 -16.51 5.44 -12.86
C ASN A 376 -17.06 6.86 -12.67
N ALA A 377 -16.44 7.89 -13.25
CA ALA A 377 -16.95 9.25 -13.17
C ALA A 377 -18.32 9.39 -13.88
N ALA A 378 -18.52 8.69 -14.99
CA ALA A 378 -19.82 8.64 -15.68
C ALA A 378 -20.88 7.95 -14.81
N VAL A 379 -20.56 6.82 -14.14
CA VAL A 379 -21.47 6.13 -13.21
C VAL A 379 -21.88 7.05 -12.06
N ASN A 380 -20.95 7.88 -11.56
CA ASN A 380 -21.20 8.84 -10.48
C ASN A 380 -21.82 10.17 -10.94
N GLY A 381 -22.06 10.35 -12.26
CA GLY A 381 -22.63 11.57 -12.80
C GLY A 381 -21.74 12.82 -12.69
N LEU A 382 -20.42 12.64 -12.63
CA LEU A 382 -19.42 13.69 -12.41
C LEU A 382 -18.89 14.21 -13.76
N GLY A 383 -19.56 15.22 -14.33
CA GLY A 383 -19.20 15.80 -15.62
C GLY A 383 -18.01 16.77 -15.60
N ASN A 384 -17.48 17.11 -14.44
CA ASN A 384 -16.36 18.04 -14.26
C ASN A 384 -15.02 17.34 -13.93
N CYS A 385 -14.98 16.01 -14.03
CA CYS A 385 -13.73 15.25 -14.03
C CYS A 385 -13.23 15.10 -15.47
N ARG A 386 -11.96 15.40 -15.70
CA ARG A 386 -11.25 15.13 -16.96
C ARG A 386 -10.04 14.26 -16.66
N PHE A 387 -9.85 13.19 -17.42
CA PHE A 387 -8.71 12.30 -17.25
C PHE A 387 -7.80 12.34 -18.46
N ILE A 388 -6.50 12.26 -18.25
CA ILE A 388 -5.48 12.32 -19.28
C ILE A 388 -4.52 11.15 -19.08
N ALA A 389 -4.43 10.28 -20.11
CA ALA A 389 -3.47 9.19 -20.15
C ALA A 389 -2.10 9.71 -20.55
N GLY A 390 -1.09 9.57 -19.70
CA GLY A 390 0.27 9.93 -20.04
C GLY A 390 1.20 10.11 -18.85
N ASP A 391 2.48 10.17 -19.16
CA ASP A 391 3.51 10.47 -18.16
C ASP A 391 3.38 11.93 -17.71
N VAL A 392 3.22 12.14 -16.39
CA VAL A 392 3.16 13.48 -15.78
C VAL A 392 4.25 14.41 -16.32
N LEU A 393 5.47 13.88 -16.54
CA LEU A 393 6.60 14.62 -17.12
C LEU A 393 6.35 15.20 -18.52
N LYS A 394 5.45 14.60 -19.28
CA LYS A 394 5.19 14.99 -20.67
C LYS A 394 3.90 15.78 -20.80
N VAL A 395 2.86 15.28 -20.17
CA VAL A 395 1.49 15.77 -20.31
C VAL A 395 1.26 17.09 -19.59
N ILE A 396 1.97 17.31 -18.47
CA ILE A 396 1.75 18.49 -17.61
C ILE A 396 1.97 19.82 -18.34
N ASP A 397 2.86 19.86 -19.34
CA ASP A 397 3.12 21.06 -20.14
C ASP A 397 2.11 21.25 -21.27
N GLU A 398 1.27 20.24 -21.56
CA GLU A 398 0.28 20.24 -22.65
C GLU A 398 -1.12 20.64 -22.17
N ILE A 399 -1.32 20.75 -20.84
CA ILE A 399 -2.60 21.14 -20.26
C ILE A 399 -2.70 22.67 -20.25
N GLU A 400 -3.69 23.20 -20.96
CA GLU A 400 -3.88 24.66 -21.11
C GLU A 400 -4.36 25.33 -19.83
N GLU A 401 -5.23 24.65 -19.07
CA GLU A 401 -5.77 25.14 -17.82
C GLU A 401 -4.69 25.11 -16.73
N LYS A 402 -4.53 26.20 -15.97
CA LYS A 402 -3.61 26.26 -14.82
C LYS A 402 -4.30 25.81 -13.54
N PRO A 403 -3.65 24.99 -12.72
CA PRO A 403 -4.22 24.56 -11.45
C PRO A 403 -4.19 25.68 -10.42
N ASP A 404 -5.22 25.73 -9.57
CA ASP A 404 -5.23 26.50 -8.33
C ASP A 404 -4.75 25.65 -7.14
N PHE A 405 -4.86 24.31 -7.26
CA PHE A 405 -4.46 23.34 -6.26
C PHE A 405 -3.91 22.07 -6.93
N ILE A 406 -2.88 21.46 -6.34
CA ILE A 406 -2.33 20.20 -6.84
C ILE A 406 -2.41 19.11 -5.77
N ILE A 407 -2.92 17.95 -6.13
CA ILE A 407 -2.88 16.71 -5.35
C ILE A 407 -1.81 15.81 -5.98
N LEU A 408 -0.98 15.21 -5.13
CA LEU A 408 0.08 14.29 -5.50
C LEU A 408 -0.10 12.98 -4.74
N ASP A 409 -0.33 11.88 -5.46
CA ASP A 409 -0.30 10.51 -4.91
C ASP A 409 0.70 9.66 -5.71
N PRO A 410 2.01 9.99 -5.62
CA PRO A 410 3.03 9.35 -6.44
C PRO A 410 3.26 7.88 -6.03
N PRO A 411 3.88 7.07 -6.91
CA PRO A 411 4.24 5.70 -6.61
C PRO A 411 5.22 5.60 -5.42
N ARG A 412 5.43 4.39 -4.92
CA ARG A 412 6.28 4.09 -3.73
C ARG A 412 7.67 4.72 -3.77
N ASP A 413 8.20 5.01 -4.95
CA ASP A 413 9.49 5.68 -5.11
C ASP A 413 9.41 7.21 -5.05
N GLY A 414 8.21 7.77 -4.79
CA GLY A 414 7.94 9.20 -4.70
C GLY A 414 7.99 9.89 -6.07
N ILE A 415 8.09 11.21 -6.06
CA ILE A 415 8.11 12.02 -7.27
C ILE A 415 9.44 11.82 -8.02
N HIS A 416 9.35 11.61 -9.33
CA HIS A 416 10.53 11.52 -10.17
C HIS A 416 11.32 12.84 -10.14
N PRO A 417 12.67 12.84 -9.95
CA PRO A 417 13.46 14.06 -9.79
C PRO A 417 13.30 15.07 -10.93
N LYS A 418 12.98 14.62 -12.15
CA LYS A 418 12.71 15.52 -13.29
C LYS A 418 11.29 16.10 -13.28
N ALA A 419 10.32 15.46 -12.60
CA ALA A 419 8.95 15.97 -12.49
C ALA A 419 8.85 17.05 -11.41
N MET A 420 9.61 16.95 -10.33
CA MET A 420 9.57 17.86 -9.20
C MET A 420 9.70 19.36 -9.64
N PRO A 421 10.72 19.79 -10.41
CA PRO A 421 10.82 21.18 -10.84
C PRO A 421 9.63 21.67 -11.68
N ARG A 422 9.05 20.81 -12.51
CA ARG A 422 7.89 21.16 -13.34
C ARG A 422 6.63 21.35 -12.51
N ILE A 423 6.40 20.48 -11.52
CA ILE A 423 5.29 20.62 -10.57
C ILE A 423 5.44 21.93 -9.77
N LEU A 424 6.63 22.23 -9.30
CA LEU A 424 6.92 23.45 -8.54
C LEU A 424 6.77 24.74 -9.36
N GLN A 425 6.98 24.69 -10.68
CA GLN A 425 6.81 25.83 -11.60
C GLN A 425 5.36 26.34 -11.71
N PHE A 426 4.35 25.52 -11.34
CA PHE A 426 2.97 26.01 -11.30
C PHE A 426 2.78 27.09 -10.24
N GLY A 427 3.58 27.10 -9.17
CA GLY A 427 3.53 28.10 -8.13
C GLY A 427 2.17 28.22 -7.46
N VAL A 428 1.46 27.10 -7.31
CA VAL A 428 0.16 27.06 -6.63
C VAL A 428 0.32 27.37 -5.15
N ASP A 429 -0.68 27.96 -4.52
CA ASP A 429 -0.63 28.30 -3.10
C ASP A 429 -0.56 27.04 -2.21
N HIS A 430 -1.16 25.93 -2.66
CA HIS A 430 -1.27 24.70 -1.86
C HIS A 430 -1.03 23.44 -2.68
N ILE A 431 -0.32 22.49 -2.07
CA ILE A 431 -0.10 21.13 -2.59
C ILE A 431 -0.46 20.13 -1.51
N LEU A 432 -1.29 19.16 -1.82
CA LEU A 432 -1.52 17.99 -0.96
C LEU A 432 -0.66 16.82 -1.44
N TYR A 433 0.18 16.29 -0.57
CA TYR A 433 0.99 15.11 -0.85
C TYR A 433 0.48 13.91 -0.05
N ILE A 434 0.07 12.86 -0.75
CA ILE A 434 -0.29 11.56 -0.18
C ILE A 434 0.87 10.60 -0.46
N SER A 435 1.26 9.80 0.52
CA SER A 435 2.39 8.87 0.35
C SER A 435 2.15 7.54 1.06
N CYS A 436 2.15 6.47 0.27
CA CYS A 436 2.12 5.09 0.79
C CYS A 436 3.46 4.64 1.40
N LYS A 437 4.48 5.51 1.40
CA LYS A 437 5.80 5.22 1.94
C LYS A 437 6.42 6.49 2.53
N PRO A 438 6.34 6.71 3.84
CA PRO A 438 6.79 7.94 4.50
C PRO A 438 8.23 8.37 4.18
N THR A 439 9.10 7.39 3.85
CA THR A 439 10.48 7.69 3.42
C THR A 439 10.54 8.40 2.06
N SER A 440 9.52 8.27 1.21
CA SER A 440 9.45 9.00 -0.06
C SER A 440 9.02 10.43 0.16
N LEU A 441 8.00 10.68 0.99
CA LEU A 441 7.64 12.02 1.44
C LEU A 441 8.85 12.73 2.09
N ALA A 442 9.51 12.06 3.06
CA ALA A 442 10.68 12.62 3.74
C ALA A 442 11.84 12.96 2.78
N ARG A 443 12.02 12.20 1.70
CA ARG A 443 13.02 12.50 0.67
C ARG A 443 12.62 13.68 -0.21
N ASP A 444 11.34 13.81 -0.54
CA ASP A 444 10.83 14.82 -1.47
C ASP A 444 10.61 16.18 -0.79
N LEU A 445 10.32 16.18 0.52
CA LEU A 445 10.02 17.38 1.32
C LEU A 445 11.07 18.49 1.23
N PRO A 446 12.41 18.24 1.26
CA PRO A 446 13.42 19.28 1.11
C PRO A 446 13.32 20.06 -0.21
N ALA A 447 12.89 19.43 -1.31
CA ALA A 447 12.71 20.12 -2.58
C ALA A 447 11.54 21.12 -2.53
N PHE A 448 10.44 20.75 -1.88
CA PHE A 448 9.31 21.67 -1.66
C PHE A 448 9.71 22.84 -0.77
N ILE A 449 10.42 22.59 0.33
CA ILE A 449 10.88 23.64 1.24
C ILE A 449 11.85 24.60 0.53
N SER A 450 12.77 24.07 -0.27
CA SER A 450 13.70 24.91 -1.07
C SER A 450 12.98 25.76 -2.12
N ALA A 451 11.76 25.38 -2.51
CA ALA A 451 10.92 26.13 -3.44
C ALA A 451 9.93 27.09 -2.72
N GLY A 452 10.06 27.29 -1.41
CA GLY A 452 9.21 28.19 -0.62
C GLY A 452 7.92 27.56 -0.07
N TYR A 453 7.76 26.26 -0.13
CA TYR A 453 6.64 25.58 0.52
C TYR A 453 7.02 25.16 1.95
N ARG A 454 6.02 25.19 2.83
CA ARG A 454 6.16 24.62 4.18
C ARG A 454 5.02 23.66 4.49
N PRO A 455 5.25 22.59 5.25
CA PRO A 455 4.18 21.75 5.74
C PRO A 455 3.36 22.50 6.79
N VAL A 456 2.04 22.49 6.66
CA VAL A 456 1.11 23.19 7.57
C VAL A 456 0.17 22.23 8.28
N ARG A 457 -0.09 21.07 7.71
CA ARG A 457 -0.83 19.96 8.32
C ARG A 457 -0.30 18.63 7.82
N GLY A 458 -0.33 17.63 8.65
CA GLY A 458 0.06 16.29 8.24
C GLY A 458 -0.36 15.24 9.24
N VAL A 459 -0.73 14.08 8.73
CA VAL A 459 -1.19 12.95 9.56
C VAL A 459 -0.83 11.63 8.91
N CYS A 460 -0.62 10.61 9.71
CA CYS A 460 -0.55 9.23 9.25
C CYS A 460 -1.94 8.58 9.28
N ILE A 461 -2.19 7.66 8.37
CA ILE A 461 -3.35 6.80 8.37
C ILE A 461 -2.90 5.34 8.37
N ASP A 462 -3.39 4.55 9.32
CA ASP A 462 -3.11 3.12 9.33
C ASP A 462 -4.00 2.38 8.33
N GLN A 463 -3.55 2.39 7.06
CA GLN A 463 -4.20 1.69 5.96
C GLN A 463 -4.05 0.17 6.08
N PHE A 464 -3.02 -0.30 6.80
CA PHE A 464 -2.63 -1.71 6.83
C PHE A 464 -2.31 -2.18 8.25
N PRO A 465 -3.33 -2.34 9.12
CA PRO A 465 -3.15 -2.90 10.46
C PRO A 465 -2.30 -4.18 10.47
N TRP A 466 -1.48 -4.33 11.48
CA TRP A 466 -0.60 -5.47 11.73
C TRP A 466 0.57 -5.62 10.74
N THR A 467 0.77 -4.61 9.89
CA THR A 467 1.90 -4.57 8.94
C THR A 467 2.82 -3.39 9.23
N ALA A 468 3.97 -3.36 8.55
CA ALA A 468 4.91 -2.26 8.70
C ALA A 468 4.61 -1.04 7.78
N ASN A 469 3.50 -1.05 7.05
CA ASN A 469 3.13 0.00 6.13
C ASN A 469 2.22 1.03 6.80
N VAL A 470 2.32 2.28 6.38
CA VAL A 470 1.49 3.40 6.81
C VAL A 470 1.38 4.41 5.68
N GLU A 471 0.20 4.99 5.51
CA GLU A 471 -0.03 6.12 4.60
C GLU A 471 0.23 7.44 5.33
N THR A 472 0.64 8.47 4.60
CA THR A 472 0.80 9.83 5.13
C THR A 472 0.11 10.82 4.21
N VAL A 473 -0.56 11.81 4.80
CA VAL A 473 -1.13 12.97 4.10
C VAL A 473 -0.42 14.20 4.62
N CYS A 474 0.09 15.05 3.74
CA CYS A 474 0.78 16.28 4.09
C CYS A 474 0.29 17.43 3.21
N LEU A 475 -0.25 18.47 3.83
CA LEU A 475 -0.60 19.72 3.18
C LEU A 475 0.60 20.68 3.23
N LEU A 476 1.02 21.11 2.07
CA LEU A 476 2.10 22.06 1.85
C LEU A 476 1.52 23.41 1.41
N THR A 477 1.95 24.50 2.00
CA THR A 477 1.54 25.86 1.62
C THR A 477 2.76 26.66 1.19
N HIS A 478 2.64 27.38 0.08
CA HIS A 478 3.69 28.27 -0.41
C HIS A 478 3.72 29.53 0.45
N ASP A 479 4.89 29.96 0.91
CA ASP A 479 5.11 31.22 1.61
C ASP A 479 5.10 32.40 0.62
N ALA A 480 4.04 32.55 -0.15
CA ALA A 480 3.74 33.84 -0.76
C ALA A 480 3.52 34.82 0.40
N ALA A 481 4.20 35.95 0.39
CA ALA A 481 4.08 36.95 1.46
C ALA A 481 2.62 37.09 1.90
N PRO A 482 2.32 37.09 3.20
CA PRO A 482 0.94 37.13 3.67
C PRO A 482 0.27 38.31 3.01
N LYS A 483 -0.81 38.08 2.27
CA LYS A 483 -1.76 39.15 1.95
C LYS A 483 -2.38 39.52 3.27
N THR A 484 -1.79 40.53 3.91
CA THR A 484 -2.37 41.15 5.11
C THR A 484 -3.72 41.70 4.70
N GLU A 485 -4.79 41.24 5.39
CA GLU A 485 -6.15 41.81 5.27
C GLU A 485 -6.26 43.29 5.64
N ASP A 486 -5.13 43.96 5.89
CA ASP A 486 -5.05 45.35 6.37
C ASP A 486 -4.87 46.41 5.27
N ASP A 487 -4.83 46.05 4.00
CA ASP A 487 -4.69 47.04 2.90
C ASP A 487 -6.01 47.62 2.35
N HIS A 488 -7.12 47.44 3.06
CA HIS A 488 -8.41 48.02 2.68
C HIS A 488 -8.90 49.14 3.58
N ASN A 489 -8.00 49.77 4.38
CA ASN A 489 -8.31 51.01 5.10
C ASN A 489 -7.15 52.00 5.07
N MET A 490 -6.97 52.68 3.94
CA MET A 490 -6.48 54.05 3.87
C MET A 490 -7.02 54.73 2.62
#